data_c6faaefff0087636366675e9233d8477
#
_entry.id   c6faaefff0087636366675e9233d8477
#
_cell.length_a   1.000
_cell.length_b   1.000
_cell.length_c   1.000
_cell.angle_alpha   90.00
_cell.angle_beta   90.00
_cell.angle_gamma   90.00
#
_symmetry.space_group_name_H-M   'P 1'
#
loop_
_entity.id
_entity.type
_entity.pdbx_description
1 polymer ?
#
loop_
_entity_poly.entity_id
_entity_poly.type
_entity_poly.pdbx_seq_one_letter_code
_entity_poly.pdbx_strand_id
1 'polypeptide(L)' 'MTVKTIHPDNNGDEMKIYERHDRIHIDGYFDDDRIAWRGIYTPDGAREIAKRLNDLADIMEGK' A
#
# COMPACT_ATOMS: atom_id res chain seq x y z
N MET A 1 6.69 -13.17 11.64
CA MET A 1 6.66 -13.68 10.26
C MET A 1 6.04 -12.63 9.35
N THR A 2 6.67 -12.39 8.23
CA THR A 2 6.19 -11.40 7.26
C THR A 2 5.20 -12.03 6.30
N VAL A 3 4.05 -11.39 6.12
CA VAL A 3 3.06 -11.79 5.12
C VAL A 3 2.99 -10.70 4.06
N LYS A 4 3.34 -11.06 2.83
CA LYS A 4 3.20 -10.13 1.71
C LYS A 4 1.77 -10.20 1.19
N THR A 5 1.10 -9.06 1.17
CA THR A 5 -0.24 -8.97 0.59
C THR A 5 -0.19 -8.24 -0.74
N ILE A 6 -1.06 -8.64 -1.65
CA ILE A 6 -1.12 -8.10 -3.00
C ILE A 6 -2.48 -7.46 -3.19
N HIS A 7 -2.48 -6.20 -3.64
CA HIS A 7 -3.70 -5.41 -3.80
C HIS A 7 -3.77 -4.88 -5.24
N PRO A 8 -4.50 -5.55 -6.12
CA PRO A 8 -4.65 -5.07 -7.49
C PRO A 8 -5.57 -3.85 -7.53
N ASP A 9 -5.29 -2.92 -8.44
CA ASP A 9 -6.17 -1.78 -8.66
C ASP A 9 -7.07 -2.03 -9.87
N ASN A 10 -7.85 -1.00 -10.23
CA ASN A 10 -8.81 -1.13 -11.33
C ASN A 10 -8.16 -0.97 -12.71
N ASN A 11 -6.86 -0.67 -12.75
CA ASN A 11 -6.12 -0.48 -14.01
C ASN A 11 -5.24 -1.67 -14.38
N GLY A 12 -5.27 -2.74 -13.58
CA GLY A 12 -4.43 -3.91 -13.81
C GLY A 12 -3.07 -3.85 -13.15
N ASP A 13 -2.77 -2.76 -12.45
CA ASP A 13 -1.53 -2.64 -11.69
C ASP A 13 -1.72 -3.25 -10.30
N GLU A 14 -0.61 -3.55 -9.64
CA GLU A 14 -0.66 -4.16 -8.31
C GLU A 14 0.15 -3.37 -7.31
N MET A 15 -0.27 -3.41 -6.05
CA MET A 15 0.50 -2.89 -4.93
C MET A 15 0.79 -4.02 -3.96
N LYS A 16 2.04 -4.17 -3.56
CA LYS A 16 2.46 -5.21 -2.62
C LYS A 16 2.91 -4.55 -1.32
N ILE A 17 2.42 -5.08 -0.20
CA ILE A 17 2.71 -4.56 1.13
C ILE A 17 3.36 -5.66 1.94
N TYR A 18 4.50 -5.38 2.57
CA TYR A 18 5.22 -6.37 3.37
C TYR A 18 6.15 -5.69 4.36
N GLU A 19 6.61 -6.46 5.35
CA GLU A 19 7.61 -6.00 6.32
C GLU A 19 8.99 -6.47 5.88
N ARG A 20 10.00 -5.61 6.06
CA ARG A 20 11.39 -5.98 5.85
C ARG A 20 12.27 -5.03 6.65
N HIS A 21 13.22 -5.59 7.44
CA HIS A 21 14.18 -4.81 8.22
C HIS A 21 13.51 -3.78 9.12
N ASP A 22 12.45 -4.19 9.82
CA ASP A 22 11.69 -3.34 10.75
C ASP A 22 11.04 -2.12 10.09
N ARG A 23 10.83 -2.20 8.79
CA ARG A 23 10.13 -1.15 8.03
C ARG A 23 9.01 -1.78 7.23
N ILE A 24 8.04 -0.97 6.92
CA ILE A 24 6.91 -1.39 6.08
C ILE A 24 7.22 -0.95 4.66
N HIS A 25 7.25 -1.91 3.74
CA HIS A 25 7.52 -1.66 2.33
C HIS A 25 6.23 -1.72 1.54
N ILE A 26 6.04 -0.74 0.68
CA ILE A 26 4.92 -0.70 -0.24
C ILE A 26 5.50 -0.52 -1.64
N ASP A 27 5.32 -1.52 -2.50
CA ASP A 27 5.83 -1.51 -3.87
C ASP A 27 4.66 -1.47 -4.84
N GLY A 28 4.67 -0.49 -5.75
CA GLY A 28 3.72 -0.44 -6.85
C GLY A 28 4.33 -1.11 -8.08
N TYR A 29 3.54 -1.94 -8.76
CA TYR A 29 3.98 -2.69 -9.93
C TYR A 29 3.06 -2.38 -11.11
N PHE A 30 3.65 -2.28 -12.30
CA PHE A 30 2.88 -2.24 -13.53
C PHE A 30 2.31 -3.64 -13.85
N ASP A 31 1.42 -3.71 -14.81
CA ASP A 31 0.79 -4.96 -15.23
C ASP A 31 1.79 -5.98 -15.81
N ASP A 32 2.97 -5.51 -16.23
CA ASP A 32 4.04 -6.39 -16.75
C ASP A 32 5.10 -6.71 -15.66
N ASP A 33 4.75 -6.54 -14.39
CA ASP A 33 5.59 -6.85 -13.23
C ASP A 33 6.81 -5.95 -13.06
N ARG A 34 6.91 -4.84 -13.79
CA ARG A 34 7.94 -3.85 -13.54
C ARG A 34 7.58 -3.00 -12.33
N ILE A 35 8.57 -2.67 -11.51
CA ILE A 35 8.37 -1.81 -10.36
C ILE A 35 8.15 -0.38 -10.84
N ALA A 36 6.99 0.19 -10.50
CA ALA A 36 6.66 1.58 -10.84
C ALA A 36 7.22 2.54 -9.79
N TRP A 37 7.13 2.16 -8.52
CA TRP A 37 7.62 2.98 -7.40
C TRP A 37 7.78 2.10 -6.17
N ARG A 38 8.51 2.61 -5.19
CA ARG A 38 8.75 1.89 -3.94
C ARG A 38 8.76 2.88 -2.79
N GLY A 39 8.01 2.57 -1.73
CA GLY A 39 7.98 3.36 -0.51
C GLY A 39 8.41 2.53 0.69
N ILE A 40 9.11 3.17 1.62
CA ILE A 40 9.56 2.54 2.87
C ILE A 40 9.07 3.43 4.00
N TYR A 41 8.32 2.84 4.94
CA TYR A 41 7.62 3.60 5.97
C TYR A 41 7.89 3.03 7.35
N THR A 42 7.92 3.92 8.34
CA THR A 42 7.87 3.50 9.74
C THR A 42 6.46 3.06 10.10
N PRO A 43 6.28 2.33 11.23
CA PRO A 43 4.92 1.98 11.67
C PRO A 43 4.00 3.20 11.81
N ASP A 44 4.50 4.31 12.35
CA ASP A 44 3.69 5.51 12.51
C ASP A 44 3.31 6.12 11.15
N GLY A 45 4.26 6.18 10.22
CA GLY A 45 3.98 6.65 8.87
C GLY A 45 2.93 5.79 8.17
N ALA A 46 3.01 4.48 8.35
CA ALA A 46 2.03 3.56 7.78
C ALA A 46 0.64 3.78 8.38
N ARG A 47 0.56 4.03 9.69
CA ARG A 47 -0.73 4.32 10.34
C ARG A 47 -1.34 5.61 9.84
N GLU A 48 -0.54 6.62 9.58
CA GLU A 48 -1.04 7.88 9.03
C GLU A 48 -1.61 7.68 7.63
N ILE A 49 -0.94 6.88 6.80
CA ILE A 49 -1.43 6.55 5.47
C ILE A 49 -2.76 5.79 5.57
N ALA A 50 -2.83 4.81 6.46
CA ALA A 50 -4.04 4.02 6.66
C ALA A 50 -5.21 4.91 7.11
N LYS A 51 -4.95 5.84 8.02
CA LYS A 51 -5.97 6.80 8.48
C LYS A 51 -6.48 7.64 7.31
N ARG A 52 -5.56 8.15 6.48
CA ARG A 52 -5.95 8.98 5.34
C ARG A 52 -6.79 8.20 4.33
N LEU A 53 -6.42 6.95 4.07
CA LEU A 53 -7.18 6.10 3.17
C LEU A 53 -8.58 5.83 3.71
N ASN A 54 -8.69 5.55 5.01
CA ASN A 54 -9.99 5.34 5.64
C ASN A 54 -10.85 6.60 5.59
N ASP A 55 -10.26 7.76 5.87
CA ASP A 55 -10.98 9.03 5.82
C ASP A 55 -11.55 9.30 4.41
N LEU A 56 -10.74 9.06 3.38
CA LEU A 56 -11.19 9.25 2.01
C LEU A 56 -12.30 8.27 1.62
N ALA A 57 -12.17 7.01 2.03
CA ALA A 57 -13.21 6.01 1.77
C ALA A 57 -14.52 6.41 2.43
N ASP A 58 -14.48 6.90 3.68
CA ASP A 58 -15.65 7.36 4.40
C ASP A 58 -16.32 8.55 3.71
N ILE A 59 -15.52 9.51 3.24
CA ILE A 59 -16.04 10.67 2.50
C ILE A 59 -16.76 10.20 1.23
N MET A 60 -16.16 9.28 0.48
CA MET A 60 -16.73 8.78 -0.76
C MET A 60 -18.00 7.98 -0.51
N GLU A 61 -18.14 7.34 0.64
CA GLU A 61 -19.33 6.58 1.01
C GLU A 61 -20.41 7.46 1.66
N GLY A 62 -20.14 8.74 1.88
CA GLY A 62 -21.09 9.66 2.46
C GLY A 62 -21.21 9.55 3.99
N LYS A 63 -20.19 9.09 4.64
CA LYS A 63 -20.18 8.93 6.10
C LYS A 63 -19.56 10.12 6.81
#